data_c01ec88155c657294199018d0e0946d4
#
_entry.id   c01ec88155c657294199018d0e0946d4
#
_cell.length_a   1.000
_cell.length_b   1.000
_cell.length_c   1.000
_cell.angle_alpha   90.00
_cell.angle_beta   90.00
_cell.angle_gamma   90.00
#
_symmetry.space_group_name_H-M   'P 1'
#
loop_
_entity.id
_entity.type
_entity.pdbx_description
1 polymer ?
#
loop_
_entity_poly.entity_id
_entity_poly.type
_entity_poly.pdbx_seq_one_letter_code
_entity_poly.pdbx_strand_id
1 'polypeptide(L)'
;MNRLSRYMAGLADTGVSRGVTFAAVGAMCLAAALAPTAANAEEFSGTVTRVTDGDTFHLSGVDPAIRVWGLDAPERDERGGSAATKAIHGLIAGQPLTCVLIDIDRYQRLVGQCFLPNGRDIAEAMISMGVATEYCRYSGGFYGTC
;
A
#
# COMPACT_ATOMS: atom_id res chain seq x y z
N MET A 1 18.31 -23.89 -43.60
CA MET A 1 17.89 -24.94 -44.50
C MET A 1 16.41 -25.17 -44.29
N ASN A 2 15.65 -24.67 -45.26
CA ASN A 2 14.60 -25.33 -46.00
C ASN A 2 13.30 -25.65 -45.23
N ARG A 3 12.11 -25.41 -45.70
CA ARG A 3 11.44 -24.97 -46.99
C ARG A 3 10.04 -24.52 -46.58
N LEU A 4 9.49 -23.37 -46.95
CA LEU A 4 8.70 -23.09 -48.14
C LEU A 4 7.75 -24.22 -48.61
N SER A 5 6.44 -23.94 -48.60
CA SER A 5 5.50 -24.12 -49.71
C SER A 5 4.08 -23.80 -49.23
N ARG A 6 3.46 -22.72 -49.62
CA ARG A 6 2.61 -22.49 -50.78
C ARG A 6 1.57 -23.58 -51.03
N TYR A 7 0.29 -23.23 -50.84
CA TYR A 7 -0.72 -23.62 -51.83
C TYR A 7 -1.79 -22.52 -51.97
N MET A 8 -1.93 -22.16 -53.21
CA MET A 8 -2.88 -21.19 -53.74
C MET A 8 -4.17 -21.91 -54.16
N ALA A 9 -5.22 -21.07 -54.17
CA ALA A 9 -6.25 -20.98 -55.23
C ALA A 9 -7.46 -21.93 -55.16
N GLY A 10 -8.62 -21.32 -55.27
CA GLY A 10 -9.89 -21.88 -55.70
C GLY A 10 -10.96 -20.82 -55.77
N LEU A 11 -11.16 -20.28 -56.96
CA LEU A 11 -12.13 -19.25 -57.35
C LEU A 11 -13.55 -19.83 -57.57
N ALA A 12 -14.54 -18.90 -57.45
CA ALA A 12 -15.86 -18.85 -58.07
C ALA A 12 -16.94 -19.75 -57.45
N ASP A 13 -18.17 -19.30 -57.26
CA ASP A 13 -19.05 -18.73 -58.24
C ASP A 13 -20.33 -18.13 -57.60
N THR A 14 -20.87 -17.16 -58.23
CA THR A 14 -22.11 -16.45 -58.22
C THR A 14 -23.36 -17.14 -57.68
N GLY A 15 -24.12 -16.38 -56.85
CA GLY A 15 -25.52 -16.68 -56.53
C GLY A 15 -26.27 -15.42 -56.05
N VAL A 16 -26.78 -14.65 -57.01
CA VAL A 16 -27.69 -13.55 -56.74
C VAL A 16 -29.05 -14.09 -56.28
N SER A 17 -29.50 -13.72 -55.11
CA SER A 17 -30.92 -13.81 -54.76
C SER A 17 -31.35 -12.52 -53.99
N ARG A 18 -32.32 -11.85 -54.60
CA ARG A 18 -33.05 -10.70 -54.11
C ARG A 18 -33.90 -11.11 -52.92
N GLY A 19 -33.92 -10.26 -51.86
CA GLY A 19 -35.11 -10.26 -51.03
C GLY A 19 -34.91 -9.85 -49.60
N VAL A 20 -35.56 -8.75 -49.27
CA VAL A 20 -36.09 -8.35 -47.96
C VAL A 20 -35.12 -7.61 -47.04
N THR A 21 -35.18 -6.31 -47.09
CA THR A 21 -34.76 -5.36 -46.07
C THR A 21 -35.51 -5.54 -44.76
N PHE A 22 -34.83 -6.08 -43.75
CA PHE A 22 -35.23 -5.86 -42.36
C PHE A 22 -34.20 -4.95 -41.71
N ALA A 23 -34.64 -3.69 -41.51
CA ALA A 23 -33.90 -2.72 -40.70
C ALA A 23 -33.96 -3.21 -39.23
N ALA A 24 -32.97 -3.95 -38.79
CA ALA A 24 -32.73 -4.22 -37.37
C ALA A 24 -31.99 -3.00 -36.78
N VAL A 25 -32.73 -2.12 -36.13
CA VAL A 25 -32.17 -1.11 -35.23
C VAL A 25 -31.57 -1.84 -34.04
N GLY A 26 -30.27 -2.13 -34.14
CA GLY A 26 -29.50 -2.66 -33.02
C GLY A 26 -29.29 -1.57 -31.98
N ALA A 27 -30.06 -1.62 -30.89
CA ALA A 27 -29.78 -0.84 -29.68
C ALA A 27 -28.45 -1.33 -29.09
N MET A 28 -27.37 -0.60 -29.38
CA MET A 28 -26.06 -0.82 -28.80
C MET A 28 -26.08 -0.29 -27.38
N CYS A 29 -26.45 -1.19 -26.41
CA CYS A 29 -26.33 -0.90 -25.00
C CYS A 29 -24.85 -0.74 -24.67
N LEU A 30 -24.38 0.50 -24.59
CA LEU A 30 -23.07 0.85 -24.06
C LEU A 30 -23.11 0.60 -22.55
N ALA A 31 -22.77 -0.60 -22.12
CA ALA A 31 -22.52 -0.91 -20.71
C ALA A 31 -21.25 -0.18 -20.31
N ALA A 32 -21.38 1.01 -19.76
CA ALA A 32 -20.30 1.70 -19.09
C ALA A 32 -19.93 0.88 -17.85
N ALA A 33 -18.84 0.12 -17.96
CA ALA A 33 -18.24 -0.54 -16.81
C ALA A 33 -17.73 0.55 -15.85
N LEU A 34 -18.47 0.80 -14.76
CA LEU A 34 -17.96 1.54 -13.62
C LEU A 34 -16.86 0.66 -12.98
N ALA A 35 -15.61 0.93 -13.36
CA ALA A 35 -14.48 0.40 -12.62
C ALA A 35 -14.54 0.99 -11.19
N PRO A 36 -14.46 0.16 -10.13
CA PRO A 36 -14.34 0.69 -8.78
C PRO A 36 -13.08 1.53 -8.72
N THR A 37 -13.23 2.82 -8.42
CA THR A 37 -12.11 3.69 -8.09
C THR A 37 -11.56 3.16 -6.77
N ALA A 38 -10.40 2.51 -6.79
CA ALA A 38 -9.69 2.17 -5.57
C ALA A 38 -9.47 3.49 -4.81
N ALA A 39 -10.00 3.57 -3.59
CA ALA A 39 -9.69 4.68 -2.70
C ALA A 39 -8.17 4.65 -2.52
N ASN A 40 -7.46 5.62 -3.11
CA ASN A 40 -6.03 5.76 -2.90
C ASN A 40 -5.83 6.13 -1.43
N ALA A 41 -5.29 5.19 -0.64
CA ALA A 41 -4.76 5.51 0.65
C ALA A 41 -3.68 6.60 0.45
N GLU A 42 -3.73 7.65 1.25
CA GLU A 42 -2.74 8.73 1.15
C GLU A 42 -1.38 8.21 1.63
N GLU A 43 -0.41 8.20 0.71
CA GLU A 43 0.96 7.79 1.00
C GLU A 43 1.86 9.00 1.13
N PHE A 44 2.79 8.94 2.06
CA PHE A 44 3.85 9.93 2.21
C PHE A 44 5.20 9.23 2.49
N SER A 45 6.29 9.88 2.13
CA SER A 45 7.62 9.30 2.26
C SER A 45 8.67 10.35 2.61
N GLY A 46 9.77 9.92 3.16
CA GLY A 46 10.91 10.77 3.50
C GLY A 46 12.00 9.99 4.21
N THR A 47 13.15 10.63 4.40
CA THR A 47 14.25 10.05 5.19
C THR A 47 14.07 10.39 6.66
N VAL A 48 14.29 9.41 7.54
CA VAL A 48 14.20 9.64 9.00
C VAL A 48 15.27 10.63 9.45
N THR A 49 14.83 11.75 9.99
CA THR A 49 15.71 12.82 10.49
C THR A 49 15.91 12.76 11.99
N ARG A 50 14.93 12.25 12.72
CA ARG A 50 14.95 12.15 14.19
C ARG A 50 14.01 11.06 14.68
N VAL A 51 14.42 10.30 15.69
CA VAL A 51 13.59 9.41 16.49
C VAL A 51 13.30 10.08 17.82
N THR A 52 12.02 10.18 18.20
CA THR A 52 11.57 10.80 19.44
C THR A 52 11.55 9.78 20.57
N ASP A 53 10.90 8.62 20.36
CA ASP A 53 10.74 7.52 21.30
C ASP A 53 10.52 6.19 20.56
N GLY A 54 9.97 5.17 21.22
CA GLY A 54 9.80 3.82 20.68
C GLY A 54 8.76 3.68 19.58
N ASP A 55 7.93 4.69 19.33
CA ASP A 55 6.85 4.64 18.33
C ASP A 55 6.66 5.96 17.57
N THR A 56 7.50 6.96 17.81
CA THR A 56 7.38 8.29 17.20
C THR A 56 8.70 8.78 16.61
N PHE A 57 8.65 9.25 15.35
CA PHE A 57 9.79 9.74 14.61
C PHE A 57 9.42 10.89 13.66
N HIS A 58 10.41 11.46 12.97
CA HIS A 58 10.25 12.53 11.99
C HIS A 58 10.89 12.16 10.65
N LEU A 59 10.25 12.57 9.57
CA LEU A 59 10.75 12.43 8.20
C LEU A 59 11.13 13.79 7.60
N SER A 60 12.08 13.77 6.69
CA SER A 60 12.41 14.95 5.88
C SER A 60 11.23 15.33 5.00
N GLY A 61 10.90 16.62 4.95
CA GLY A 61 9.81 17.13 4.12
C GLY A 61 8.39 16.81 4.61
N VAL A 62 8.26 16.18 5.77
CA VAL A 62 6.98 15.87 6.41
C VAL A 62 6.93 16.55 7.78
N ASP A 63 5.92 17.37 8.00
CA ASP A 63 5.58 17.99 9.27
C ASP A 63 4.08 17.75 9.49
N PRO A 64 3.67 17.21 10.59
CA PRO A 64 4.29 17.00 11.91
C PRO A 64 5.01 15.62 12.07
N ALA A 65 5.25 15.22 13.34
CA ALA A 65 5.81 13.91 13.69
C ALA A 65 4.90 12.76 13.26
N ILE A 66 5.50 11.60 13.02
CA ILE A 66 4.81 10.38 12.66
C ILE A 66 4.74 9.46 13.87
N ARG A 67 3.55 9.00 14.24
CA ARG A 67 3.32 7.89 15.17
C ARG A 67 3.09 6.61 14.39
N VAL A 68 3.82 5.57 14.72
CA VAL A 68 3.66 4.26 14.09
C VAL A 68 2.30 3.68 14.45
N TRP A 69 1.49 3.38 13.42
CA TRP A 69 0.18 2.80 13.59
C TRP A 69 0.26 1.39 14.19
N GLY A 70 -0.68 1.09 15.09
CA GLY A 70 -0.83 -0.24 15.67
C GLY A 70 0.28 -0.66 16.64
N LEU A 71 1.22 0.23 16.95
CA LEU A 71 2.35 0.00 17.87
C LEU A 71 2.13 0.74 19.20
N ASP A 72 2.45 0.07 20.29
CA ASP A 72 2.49 0.64 21.64
C ASP A 72 3.84 0.33 22.28
N ALA A 73 4.68 1.33 22.34
CA ALA A 73 6.00 1.24 22.93
C ALA A 73 6.02 1.93 24.30
N PRO A 74 6.76 1.40 25.28
CA PRO A 74 6.96 2.09 26.55
C PRO A 74 7.54 3.48 26.34
N GLU A 75 7.03 4.46 27.10
CA GLU A 75 7.54 5.83 27.09
C GLU A 75 9.01 5.88 27.56
N ARG A 76 9.73 6.94 27.21
CA ARG A 76 11.18 7.05 27.48
C ARG A 76 11.57 6.88 28.94
N ASP A 77 10.72 7.36 29.85
CA ASP A 77 10.90 7.32 31.30
C ASP A 77 10.32 6.05 31.95
N GLU A 78 9.66 5.21 31.16
CA GLU A 78 9.14 3.94 31.59
C GLU A 78 10.18 2.81 31.48
N ARG A 79 9.93 1.73 32.23
CA ARG A 79 10.73 0.52 32.10
C ARG A 79 10.62 -0.06 30.68
N GLY A 80 11.73 -0.16 29.99
CA GLY A 80 11.79 -0.63 28.60
C GLY A 80 11.84 0.48 27.57
N GLY A 81 11.44 1.72 27.89
CA GLY A 81 11.36 2.83 26.93
C GLY A 81 12.69 3.15 26.24
N SER A 82 13.80 3.13 27.03
CA SER A 82 15.14 3.29 26.42
C SER A 82 15.51 2.15 25.47
N ALA A 83 15.07 0.93 25.75
CA ALA A 83 15.29 -0.23 24.86
C ALA A 83 14.47 -0.11 23.59
N ALA A 84 13.18 0.25 23.68
CA ALA A 84 12.31 0.48 22.55
C ALA A 84 12.83 1.62 21.65
N THR A 85 13.22 2.75 22.25
CA THR A 85 13.81 3.89 21.50
C THR A 85 15.11 3.50 20.78
N LYS A 86 15.99 2.73 21.42
CA LYS A 86 17.22 2.24 20.77
C LYS A 86 16.93 1.26 19.65
N ALA A 87 15.95 0.39 19.82
CA ALA A 87 15.58 -0.61 18.81
C ALA A 87 15.03 0.07 17.55
N ILE A 88 14.05 0.96 17.69
CA ILE A 88 13.50 1.67 16.54
C ILE A 88 14.58 2.57 15.89
N HIS A 89 15.41 3.25 16.67
CA HIS A 89 16.51 4.04 16.14
C HIS A 89 17.47 3.18 15.31
N GLY A 90 17.86 2.01 15.79
CA GLY A 90 18.72 1.07 15.05
C GLY A 90 18.05 0.56 13.76
N LEU A 91 16.73 0.48 13.76
CA LEU A 91 15.96 -0.02 12.62
C LEU A 91 15.79 1.03 11.51
N ILE A 92 15.51 2.29 11.88
CA ILE A 92 15.04 3.31 10.90
C ILE A 92 15.93 4.54 10.77
N ALA A 93 16.92 4.78 11.65
CA ALA A 93 17.70 6.02 11.61
C ALA A 93 18.37 6.24 10.25
N GLY A 94 18.09 7.40 9.62
CA GLY A 94 18.62 7.75 8.31
C GLY A 94 18.09 6.92 7.14
N GLN A 95 17.12 6.04 7.36
CA GLN A 95 16.49 5.25 6.31
C GLN A 95 15.39 6.05 5.59
N PRO A 96 15.24 5.88 4.27
CA PRO A 96 14.05 6.33 3.58
C PRO A 96 12.88 5.39 3.94
N LEU A 97 11.75 5.96 4.32
CA LEU A 97 10.53 5.22 4.65
C LEU A 97 9.39 5.63 3.73
N THR A 98 8.47 4.71 3.53
CA THR A 98 7.15 4.97 2.94
C THR A 98 6.08 4.65 3.98
N CYS A 99 5.14 5.55 4.17
CA CYS A 99 4.06 5.39 5.13
C CYS A 99 2.70 5.59 4.44
N VAL A 100 1.74 4.78 4.84
CA VAL A 100 0.32 4.95 4.50
C VAL A 100 -0.34 5.69 5.64
N LEU A 101 -0.97 6.83 5.35
CA LEU A 101 -1.71 7.59 6.35
C LEU A 101 -2.96 6.82 6.78
N ILE A 102 -3.08 6.56 8.06
CA ILE A 102 -4.26 5.90 8.66
C ILE A 102 -5.14 6.91 9.37
N ASP A 103 -4.54 7.84 10.13
CA ASP A 103 -5.27 8.82 10.94
C ASP A 103 -4.37 10.03 11.27
N ILE A 104 -4.95 11.07 11.87
CA ILE A 104 -4.25 12.17 12.52
C ILE A 104 -4.73 12.21 13.97
N ASP A 105 -3.80 12.05 14.90
CA ASP A 105 -4.17 11.97 16.29
C ASP A 105 -4.50 13.35 16.92
N ARG A 106 -4.97 13.32 18.17
CA ARG A 106 -5.33 14.52 18.92
C ARG A 106 -4.15 15.49 19.16
N TYR A 107 -2.92 15.01 19.01
CA TYR A 107 -1.69 15.79 19.12
C TYR A 107 -1.19 16.29 17.77
N GLN A 108 -1.99 16.12 16.72
CA GLN A 108 -1.67 16.48 15.34
C GLN A 108 -0.50 15.69 14.75
N ARG A 109 -0.18 14.49 15.27
CA ARG A 109 0.78 13.59 14.65
C ARG A 109 0.10 12.81 13.52
N LEU A 110 0.84 12.52 12.46
CA LEU A 110 0.37 11.58 11.44
C LEU A 110 0.48 10.15 11.98
N VAL A 111 -0.63 9.45 12.06
CA VAL A 111 -0.63 8.01 12.40
C VAL A 111 -0.47 7.22 11.12
N GLY A 112 0.70 6.61 10.94
CA GLY A 112 1.07 5.95 9.70
C GLY A 112 1.48 4.50 9.87
N GLN A 113 1.03 3.64 8.96
CA GLN A 113 1.63 2.32 8.77
C GLN A 113 2.87 2.50 7.90
N CYS A 114 4.04 2.28 8.46
CA CYS A 114 5.31 2.66 7.85
C CYS A 114 6.18 1.44 7.52
N PHE A 115 6.84 1.52 6.37
CA PHE A 115 7.62 0.41 5.81
C PHE A 115 9.05 0.83 5.53
N LEU A 116 9.97 -0.09 5.81
CA LEU A 116 11.37 -0.02 5.39
C LEU A 116 11.52 -0.19 3.87
N PRO A 117 12.66 0.17 3.26
CA PRO A 117 12.87 -0.01 1.81
C PRO A 117 12.72 -1.44 1.30
N ASN A 118 12.87 -2.43 2.17
CA ASN A 118 12.66 -3.85 1.85
C ASN A 118 11.20 -4.31 2.01
N GLY A 119 10.27 -3.38 2.28
CA GLY A 119 8.85 -3.66 2.48
C GLY A 119 8.46 -4.18 3.86
N ARG A 120 9.43 -4.30 4.81
CA ARG A 120 9.12 -4.76 6.17
C ARG A 120 8.38 -3.68 6.95
N ASP A 121 7.28 -4.04 7.58
CA ASP A 121 6.52 -3.17 8.47
C ASP A 121 7.30 -2.90 9.77
N ILE A 122 7.36 -1.62 10.15
CA ILE A 122 8.12 -1.18 11.33
C ILE A 122 7.46 -1.67 12.62
N ALA A 123 6.14 -1.61 12.72
CA ALA A 123 5.42 -2.09 13.91
C ALA A 123 5.60 -3.60 14.09
N GLU A 124 5.44 -4.39 13.02
CA GLU A 124 5.69 -5.82 13.03
C GLU A 124 7.12 -6.13 13.51
N ALA A 125 8.10 -5.38 13.02
CA ALA A 125 9.49 -5.55 13.41
C ALA A 125 9.71 -5.30 14.90
N MET A 126 9.15 -4.22 15.47
CA MET A 126 9.28 -3.85 16.86
C MET A 126 8.56 -4.83 17.79
N ILE A 127 7.36 -5.29 17.42
CA ILE A 127 6.60 -6.30 18.14
C ILE A 127 7.39 -7.65 18.15
N SER A 128 7.90 -8.06 16.99
CA SER A 128 8.68 -9.30 16.87
C SER A 128 9.97 -9.29 17.71
N MET A 129 10.58 -8.12 17.92
CA MET A 129 11.73 -7.94 18.81
C MET A 129 11.35 -7.97 20.30
N GLY A 130 10.06 -7.93 20.64
CA GLY A 130 9.57 -7.92 22.02
C GLY A 130 9.87 -6.62 22.77
N VAL A 131 10.13 -5.53 22.07
CA VAL A 131 10.45 -4.21 22.67
C VAL A 131 9.25 -3.26 22.70
N ALA A 132 8.17 -3.64 22.03
CA ALA A 132 6.88 -2.97 22.02
C ALA A 132 5.77 -4.02 21.87
N THR A 133 4.52 -3.61 22.08
CA THR A 133 3.34 -4.46 21.94
C THR A 133 2.44 -3.95 20.83
N GLU A 134 1.54 -4.81 20.35
CA GLU A 134 0.47 -4.39 19.46
C GLU A 134 -0.53 -3.51 20.20
N TYR A 135 -0.88 -2.36 19.62
CA TYR A 135 -1.92 -1.50 20.17
C TYR A 135 -3.30 -1.98 19.71
N CYS A 136 -3.79 -3.06 20.31
CA CYS A 136 -4.97 -3.80 19.92
C CYS A 136 -6.22 -2.95 19.67
N ARG A 137 -6.40 -1.87 20.43
CA ARG A 137 -7.54 -0.97 20.27
C ARG A 137 -7.59 -0.31 18.88
N TYR A 138 -6.43 -0.04 18.27
CA TYR A 138 -6.32 0.64 16.99
C TYR A 138 -5.98 -0.31 15.85
N SER A 139 -5.21 -1.35 16.10
CA SER A 139 -4.85 -2.34 15.09
C SER A 139 -5.94 -3.37 14.83
N GLY A 140 -6.84 -3.59 15.82
CA GLY A 140 -7.88 -4.61 15.72
C GLY A 140 -7.33 -6.04 15.62
N GLY A 141 -6.10 -6.27 16.08
CA GLY A 141 -5.44 -7.57 15.99
C GLY A 141 -4.70 -7.81 14.67
N PHE A 142 -4.39 -6.76 13.93
CA PHE A 142 -3.74 -6.85 12.61
C PHE A 142 -2.41 -7.62 12.65
N TYR A 143 -1.62 -7.46 13.72
CA TYR A 143 -0.33 -8.14 13.89
C TYR A 143 -0.44 -9.52 14.60
N GLY A 144 -1.65 -9.91 15.00
CA GLY A 144 -1.93 -11.23 15.53
C GLY A 144 -1.45 -11.48 16.97
N THR A 145 -1.16 -10.42 17.72
CA THR A 145 -0.69 -10.52 19.12
C THR A 145 -1.71 -10.03 20.14
N CYS A 146 -2.89 -9.70 19.69
CA CYS A 146 -4.04 -9.40 20.52
C CYS A 146 -4.78 -10.67 20.91
#